data_b464a7bfce4905ef99c5a8e4af0e96cc
#
_entry.id   b464a7bfce4905ef99c5a8e4af0e96cc
#
_cell.length_a   1.000
_cell.length_b   1.000
_cell.length_c   1.000
_cell.angle_alpha   90.00
_cell.angle_beta   90.00
_cell.angle_gamma   90.00
#
_symmetry.space_group_name_H-M   'P 1'
#
loop_
_entity.id
_entity.type
_entity.pdbx_description
1 polymer ?
#
loop_
_entity_poly.entity_id
_entity_poly.type
_entity_poly.pdbx_seq_one_letter_code
_entity_poly.pdbx_strand_id
1 'polypeptide(L)'
;ANVMAKGFRVIFHEFSGGTANPEDVGGSGDVKYHLGTSTDREFDGIKVHMSLVPNPSHLETVDPVVLGKVRAQQTFRDDLAKHEQVLPVLIHGDAAFAGQGIVWECFGFSGVPGYNTGGCVHFVVNNQIGFTTSPQFSRGSPYPSDVAKGVQAPILHVNGDDPEAVTFACKLAMEYRQKFHRDIVIDMWCYRRFGHNAVSYTHLRAHETPEHL
;
A
#
# COMPACT_ATOMS: atom_id res chain seq x y z
N ALA A 1 -6.82 -12.92 -4.44
CA ALA A 1 -8.03 -13.48 -5.03
C ALA A 1 -9.13 -12.42 -5.18
N ASN A 2 -9.69 -11.92 -4.08
CA ASN A 2 -10.91 -11.10 -4.11
C ASN A 2 -10.76 -9.76 -4.84
N VAL A 3 -9.72 -9.00 -4.53
CA VAL A 3 -9.50 -7.67 -5.12
C VAL A 3 -9.12 -7.77 -6.59
N MET A 4 -8.07 -8.54 -6.89
CA MET A 4 -7.53 -8.68 -8.25
C MET A 4 -8.21 -9.78 -9.08
N ALA A 5 -9.28 -10.40 -8.59
CA ALA A 5 -10.04 -11.47 -9.25
C ALA A 5 -9.20 -12.67 -9.71
N LYS A 6 -8.03 -12.90 -9.12
CA LYS A 6 -7.18 -14.03 -9.47
C LYS A 6 -7.76 -15.33 -8.90
N GLY A 7 -8.07 -16.29 -9.76
CA GLY A 7 -8.71 -17.54 -9.35
C GLY A 7 -7.82 -18.40 -8.43
N PHE A 8 -8.40 -19.06 -7.45
CA PHE A 8 -7.66 -19.90 -6.49
C PHE A 8 -6.83 -20.99 -7.17
N ARG A 9 -7.32 -21.60 -8.26
CA ARG A 9 -6.53 -22.59 -9.00
C ARG A 9 -5.22 -22.04 -9.53
N VAL A 10 -5.24 -20.81 -10.05
CA VAL A 10 -4.03 -20.13 -10.54
C VAL A 10 -3.07 -19.84 -9.38
N ILE A 11 -3.61 -19.33 -8.28
CA ILE A 11 -2.82 -19.03 -7.08
C ILE A 11 -2.14 -20.31 -6.56
N PHE A 12 -2.89 -21.39 -6.36
CA PHE A 12 -2.32 -22.67 -5.89
C PHE A 12 -1.33 -23.27 -6.87
N HIS A 13 -1.60 -23.16 -8.18
CA HIS A 13 -0.66 -23.62 -9.20
C HIS A 13 0.67 -22.86 -9.13
N GLU A 14 0.63 -21.54 -9.00
CA GLU A 14 1.81 -20.70 -8.85
C GLU A 14 2.61 -21.07 -7.57
N PHE A 15 1.93 -21.27 -6.44
CA PHE A 15 2.57 -21.70 -5.20
C PHE A 15 3.15 -23.12 -5.27
N SER A 16 2.64 -23.98 -6.14
CA SER A 16 3.20 -25.32 -6.41
C SER A 16 4.42 -25.30 -7.34
N GLY A 17 4.89 -24.14 -7.75
CA GLY A 17 6.01 -23.99 -8.67
C GLY A 17 5.63 -24.03 -10.16
N GLY A 18 4.33 -24.05 -10.48
CA GLY A 18 3.84 -23.91 -11.83
C GLY A 18 3.98 -22.48 -12.35
N THR A 19 4.26 -22.33 -13.64
CA THR A 19 4.23 -21.04 -14.33
C THR A 19 2.89 -20.83 -14.98
N ALA A 20 2.34 -19.61 -14.93
CA ALA A 20 1.05 -19.29 -15.57
C ALA A 20 1.13 -19.32 -17.10
N ASN A 21 2.32 -19.13 -17.68
CA ASN A 21 2.60 -19.20 -19.11
C ASN A 21 3.69 -20.20 -19.38
N PRO A 22 3.50 -21.14 -20.35
CA PRO A 22 4.54 -22.08 -20.76
C PRO A 22 5.79 -21.43 -21.36
N GLU A 23 5.70 -20.16 -21.74
CA GLU A 23 6.82 -19.40 -22.31
C GLU A 23 7.74 -18.77 -21.26
N ASP A 24 7.34 -18.77 -19.99
CA ASP A 24 8.16 -18.30 -18.85
C ASP A 24 9.22 -19.33 -18.40
N VAL A 25 9.62 -20.20 -19.30
CA VAL A 25 10.65 -21.23 -19.07
C VAL A 25 12.03 -20.59 -19.05
N GLY A 26 12.39 -19.96 -17.97
CA GLY A 26 13.73 -19.36 -17.82
C GLY A 26 13.83 -18.28 -16.74
N GLY A 27 12.74 -17.94 -16.09
CA GLY A 27 12.75 -17.04 -14.95
C GLY A 27 13.38 -17.70 -13.72
N SER A 28 14.38 -17.08 -13.13
CA SER A 28 14.84 -17.40 -11.78
C SER A 28 13.60 -17.38 -10.85
N GLY A 29 13.39 -18.43 -10.07
CA GLY A 29 12.22 -18.59 -9.22
C GLY A 29 12.06 -17.48 -8.19
N ASP A 30 11.37 -16.40 -8.59
CA ASP A 30 10.97 -15.36 -7.64
C ASP A 30 9.78 -15.85 -6.80
N VAL A 31 9.64 -15.27 -5.60
CA VAL A 31 8.50 -15.59 -4.74
C VAL A 31 7.22 -15.02 -5.34
N LYS A 32 6.18 -15.85 -5.32
CA LYS A 32 4.94 -15.56 -6.09
C LYS A 32 4.20 -14.29 -5.65
N TYR A 33 4.34 -13.86 -4.42
CA TYR A 33 3.73 -12.62 -3.96
C TYR A 33 4.44 -11.34 -4.44
N HIS A 34 5.61 -11.47 -5.06
CA HIS A 34 6.28 -10.35 -5.74
C HIS A 34 5.73 -10.09 -7.14
N LEU A 35 5.00 -11.05 -7.71
CA LEU A 35 4.46 -10.92 -9.05
C LEU A 35 3.36 -9.88 -9.14
N GLY A 36 3.44 -9.04 -10.15
CA GLY A 36 2.37 -8.12 -10.51
C GLY A 36 1.19 -8.84 -11.15
N THR A 37 0.07 -8.15 -11.21
CA THR A 37 -1.12 -8.62 -11.92
C THR A 37 -2.00 -7.43 -12.29
N SER A 38 -2.86 -7.60 -13.28
CA SER A 38 -3.85 -6.59 -13.63
C SER A 38 -5.19 -7.23 -13.92
N THR A 39 -6.26 -6.48 -13.71
CA THR A 39 -7.63 -6.91 -13.96
C THR A 39 -8.55 -5.72 -14.15
N ASP A 40 -9.60 -5.93 -14.92
CA ASP A 40 -10.72 -4.99 -15.00
C ASP A 40 -11.80 -5.42 -14.01
N ARG A 41 -12.31 -4.46 -13.27
CA ARG A 41 -13.43 -4.63 -12.33
C ARG A 41 -14.51 -3.60 -12.64
N GLU A 42 -15.73 -3.95 -12.30
CA GLU A 42 -16.87 -3.05 -12.41
C GLU A 42 -17.43 -2.77 -11.02
N PHE A 43 -17.62 -1.48 -10.72
CA PHE A 43 -18.20 -1.00 -9.48
C PHE A 43 -19.29 0.01 -9.83
N ASP A 44 -20.51 -0.27 -9.43
CA ASP A 44 -21.68 0.60 -9.70
C ASP A 44 -21.81 1.02 -11.18
N GLY A 45 -21.53 0.08 -12.10
CA GLY A 45 -21.58 0.31 -13.56
C GLY A 45 -20.34 1.03 -14.12
N ILE A 46 -19.37 1.37 -13.30
CA ILE A 46 -18.11 2.01 -13.71
C ILE A 46 -17.02 0.95 -13.85
N LYS A 47 -16.44 0.85 -15.03
CA LYS A 47 -15.30 -0.04 -15.29
C LYS A 47 -14.00 0.61 -14.82
N VAL A 48 -13.29 -0.08 -13.93
CA VAL A 48 -12.01 0.34 -13.37
C VAL A 48 -10.93 -0.67 -13.72
N HIS A 49 -9.86 -0.22 -14.36
CA HIS A 49 -8.67 -1.03 -14.57
C HIS A 49 -7.77 -0.96 -13.34
N MET A 50 -7.47 -2.11 -12.74
CA MET A 50 -6.61 -2.24 -11.56
C MET A 50 -5.32 -2.92 -11.94
N SER A 51 -4.17 -2.34 -11.58
CA SER A 51 -2.86 -2.91 -11.83
C SER A 51 -2.03 -2.94 -10.54
N LEU A 52 -1.66 -4.14 -10.12
CA LEU A 52 -0.71 -4.36 -9.04
C LEU A 52 0.69 -4.43 -9.63
N VAL A 53 1.57 -3.54 -9.20
CA VAL A 53 2.96 -3.49 -9.67
C VAL A 53 3.77 -4.60 -9.01
N PRO A 54 4.61 -5.34 -9.75
CA PRO A 54 5.58 -6.26 -9.15
C PRO A 54 6.45 -5.53 -8.12
N ASN A 55 6.67 -6.13 -6.97
CA ASN A 55 7.46 -5.52 -5.91
C ASN A 55 8.52 -6.49 -5.37
N PRO A 56 9.74 -6.03 -5.05
CA PRO A 56 10.76 -6.84 -4.41
C PRO A 56 10.51 -6.99 -2.90
N SER A 57 11.30 -7.83 -2.23
CA SER A 57 11.29 -7.94 -0.76
C SER A 57 11.82 -6.69 -0.05
N HIS A 58 12.47 -5.78 -0.78
CA HIS A 58 12.93 -4.51 -0.25
C HIS A 58 11.72 -3.59 -0.07
N LEU A 59 11.26 -3.46 1.15
CA LEU A 59 10.07 -2.68 1.49
C LEU A 59 10.22 -1.23 1.00
N GLU A 60 9.11 -0.67 0.49
CA GLU A 60 8.95 0.70 0.00
C GLU A 60 9.69 1.04 -1.31
N THR A 61 10.57 0.18 -1.83
CA THR A 61 11.29 0.48 -3.09
C THR A 61 10.36 0.50 -4.32
N VAL A 62 9.17 -0.05 -4.21
CA VAL A 62 8.15 0.01 -5.27
C VAL A 62 7.42 1.35 -5.33
N ASP A 63 7.46 2.16 -4.28
CA ASP A 63 6.72 3.43 -4.22
C ASP A 63 7.07 4.37 -5.38
N PRO A 64 8.35 4.72 -5.63
CA PRO A 64 8.69 5.58 -6.77
C PRO A 64 8.39 4.90 -8.11
N VAL A 65 8.41 3.58 -8.20
CA VAL A 65 8.04 2.84 -9.42
C VAL A 65 6.57 3.02 -9.73
N VAL A 66 5.70 2.92 -8.73
CA VAL A 66 4.25 3.17 -8.88
C VAL A 66 4.00 4.61 -9.30
N LEU A 67 4.63 5.58 -8.63
CA LEU A 67 4.47 7.00 -8.96
C LEU A 67 4.94 7.30 -10.40
N GLY A 68 6.10 6.75 -10.80
CA GLY A 68 6.60 6.88 -12.17
C GLY A 68 5.66 6.24 -13.21
N LYS A 69 5.12 5.06 -12.92
CA LYS A 69 4.13 4.40 -13.78
C LYS A 69 2.85 5.22 -13.92
N VAL A 70 2.35 5.78 -12.83
CA VAL A 70 1.17 6.66 -12.84
C VAL A 70 1.44 7.90 -13.68
N ARG A 71 2.59 8.54 -13.49
CA ARG A 71 2.98 9.72 -14.28
C ARG A 71 3.04 9.42 -15.77
N ALA A 72 3.63 8.29 -16.15
CA ALA A 72 3.67 7.85 -17.55
C ALA A 72 2.26 7.62 -18.11
N GLN A 73 1.38 6.95 -17.35
CA GLN A 73 0.00 6.72 -17.76
C GLN A 73 -0.81 8.00 -17.91
N GLN A 74 -0.61 8.97 -17.04
CA GLN A 74 -1.21 10.30 -17.15
C GLN A 74 -0.74 11.01 -18.43
N THR A 75 0.55 10.86 -18.78
CA THR A 75 1.08 11.39 -20.05
C THR A 75 0.38 10.75 -21.25
N PHE A 76 0.27 9.43 -21.29
CA PHE A 76 -0.38 8.73 -22.40
C PHE A 76 -1.88 8.99 -22.54
N ARG A 77 -2.53 9.42 -21.45
CA ARG A 77 -3.97 9.71 -21.40
C ARG A 77 -4.30 11.19 -21.52
N ASP A 78 -3.31 12.04 -21.70
CA ASP A 78 -3.46 13.51 -21.68
C ASP A 78 -4.12 14.01 -20.36
N ASP A 79 -3.74 13.38 -19.23
CA ASP A 79 -4.30 13.62 -17.90
C ASP A 79 -3.35 14.41 -16.97
N LEU A 80 -2.22 14.91 -17.48
CA LEU A 80 -1.22 15.61 -16.67
C LEU A 80 -1.71 16.92 -16.05
N ALA A 81 -2.69 17.55 -16.67
CA ALA A 81 -3.26 18.80 -16.17
C ALA A 81 -4.39 18.56 -15.16
N LYS A 82 -5.07 17.43 -15.26
CA LYS A 82 -6.27 17.13 -14.47
C LYS A 82 -6.03 16.12 -13.36
N HIS A 83 -5.14 15.13 -13.57
CA HIS A 83 -4.86 14.04 -12.63
C HIS A 83 -6.11 13.26 -12.15
N GLU A 84 -7.10 13.11 -13.03
CA GLU A 84 -8.40 12.53 -12.67
C GLU A 84 -8.53 11.05 -13.02
N GLN A 85 -7.77 10.56 -14.03
CA GLN A 85 -7.98 9.25 -14.62
C GLN A 85 -7.13 8.15 -14.00
N VAL A 86 -6.01 8.48 -13.35
CA VAL A 86 -5.07 7.51 -12.81
C VAL A 86 -4.77 7.84 -11.34
N LEU A 87 -5.06 6.87 -10.46
CA LEU A 87 -4.87 7.00 -9.02
C LEU A 87 -3.74 6.08 -8.55
N PRO A 88 -2.66 6.60 -7.94
CA PRO A 88 -1.73 5.78 -7.18
C PRO A 88 -2.30 5.44 -5.79
N VAL A 89 -2.20 4.15 -5.43
CA VAL A 89 -2.50 3.67 -4.08
C VAL A 89 -1.29 2.88 -3.61
N LEU A 90 -0.71 3.30 -2.50
CA LEU A 90 0.43 2.65 -1.86
C LEU A 90 0.00 2.05 -0.53
N ILE A 91 0.28 0.75 -0.34
CA ILE A 91 -0.08 0.02 0.88
C ILE A 91 1.21 -0.30 1.63
N HIS A 92 1.30 0.16 2.86
CA HIS A 92 2.50 0.12 3.69
C HIS A 92 2.29 -0.68 4.96
N GLY A 93 3.38 -1.27 5.48
CA GLY A 93 3.47 -1.62 6.90
C GLY A 93 3.94 -0.41 7.71
N ASP A 94 3.52 -0.30 8.95
CA ASP A 94 3.81 0.86 9.79
C ASP A 94 5.32 1.08 10.07
N ALA A 95 6.04 0.00 10.32
CA ALA A 95 7.48 0.08 10.56
C ALA A 95 8.26 0.51 9.31
N ALA A 96 7.88 0.00 8.13
CA ALA A 96 8.49 0.36 6.87
C ALA A 96 8.18 1.81 6.50
N PHE A 97 6.93 2.23 6.63
CA PHE A 97 6.49 3.59 6.35
C PHE A 97 7.26 4.63 7.17
N ALA A 98 7.42 4.38 8.47
CA ALA A 98 8.15 5.29 9.36
C ALA A 98 9.68 5.19 9.23
N GLY A 99 10.20 4.00 8.87
CA GLY A 99 11.63 3.69 8.97
C GLY A 99 12.40 3.70 7.64
N GLN A 100 11.72 3.78 6.50
CA GLN A 100 12.36 3.79 5.19
C GLN A 100 12.40 5.20 4.59
N GLY A 101 13.59 5.75 4.40
CA GLY A 101 13.80 7.11 3.89
C GLY A 101 13.15 7.37 2.53
N ILE A 102 12.99 6.33 1.71
CA ILE A 102 12.37 6.42 0.38
C ILE A 102 10.91 6.91 0.44
N VAL A 103 10.18 6.63 1.50
CA VAL A 103 8.82 7.16 1.72
C VAL A 103 8.86 8.68 1.82
N TRP A 104 9.79 9.21 2.60
CA TRP A 104 10.00 10.65 2.73
C TRP A 104 10.41 11.29 1.41
N GLU A 105 11.28 10.64 0.64
CA GLU A 105 11.69 11.12 -0.68
C GLU A 105 10.51 11.17 -1.65
N CYS A 106 9.62 10.16 -1.65
CA CYS A 106 8.40 10.16 -2.44
C CYS A 106 7.48 11.34 -2.07
N PHE A 107 7.28 11.60 -0.78
CA PHE A 107 6.54 12.79 -0.34
C PHE A 107 7.22 14.09 -0.77
N GLY A 108 8.56 14.15 -0.70
CA GLY A 108 9.32 15.31 -1.15
C GLY A 108 9.13 15.63 -2.63
N PHE A 109 8.90 14.61 -3.46
CA PHE A 109 8.63 14.79 -4.90
C PHE A 109 7.18 15.14 -5.23
N SER A 110 6.24 14.83 -4.36
CA SER A 110 4.81 14.92 -4.67
C SER A 110 4.35 16.33 -5.08
N GLY A 111 4.96 17.37 -4.51
CA GLY A 111 4.69 18.77 -4.84
C GLY A 111 5.53 19.34 -5.99
N VAL A 112 6.48 18.58 -6.53
CA VAL A 112 7.39 19.05 -7.59
C VAL A 112 6.76 18.85 -8.97
N PRO A 113 6.62 19.90 -9.81
CA PRO A 113 5.85 19.80 -11.07
C PRO A 113 6.27 18.67 -12.00
N GLY A 114 7.57 18.34 -12.08
CA GLY A 114 8.07 17.24 -12.92
C GLY A 114 7.70 15.84 -12.41
N TYR A 115 7.35 15.70 -11.14
CA TYR A 115 7.07 14.42 -10.46
C TYR A 115 5.63 14.29 -9.97
N ASN A 116 4.90 15.39 -9.90
CA ASN A 116 3.54 15.42 -9.37
C ASN A 116 2.61 14.48 -10.16
N THR A 117 1.89 13.62 -9.43
CA THR A 117 0.88 12.70 -9.95
C THR A 117 -0.55 13.10 -9.56
N GLY A 118 -0.73 14.28 -8.97
CA GLY A 118 -2.02 14.68 -8.40
C GLY A 118 -2.32 14.01 -7.06
N GLY A 119 -1.28 13.67 -6.30
CA GLY A 119 -1.39 13.04 -5.00
C GLY A 119 -1.58 11.52 -5.04
N CYS A 120 -1.20 10.88 -3.95
CA CYS A 120 -1.29 9.46 -3.70
C CYS A 120 -2.17 9.19 -2.48
N VAL A 121 -2.89 8.09 -2.48
CA VAL A 121 -3.52 7.53 -1.27
C VAL A 121 -2.55 6.54 -0.65
N HIS A 122 -2.02 6.90 0.51
CA HIS A 122 -1.17 6.02 1.32
C HIS A 122 -2.02 5.30 2.34
N PHE A 123 -1.99 3.99 2.33
CA PHE A 123 -2.74 3.15 3.26
C PHE A 123 -1.76 2.39 4.15
N VAL A 124 -1.64 2.81 5.40
CA VAL A 124 -0.76 2.20 6.39
C VAL A 124 -1.51 1.13 7.16
N VAL A 125 -1.12 -0.13 6.97
CA VAL A 125 -1.59 -1.25 7.80
C VAL A 125 -0.76 -1.23 9.08
N ASN A 126 -1.23 -0.44 10.04
CA ASN A 126 -0.53 -0.24 11.31
C ASN A 126 -0.84 -1.41 12.27
N ASN A 127 -0.22 -2.54 12.01
CA ASN A 127 -0.33 -3.73 12.86
C ASN A 127 0.67 -3.73 14.01
N GLN A 128 1.41 -2.64 14.20
CA GLN A 128 2.36 -2.40 15.28
C GLN A 128 3.55 -3.39 15.30
N ILE A 129 3.80 -4.10 14.19
CA ILE A 129 4.89 -5.07 14.08
C ILE A 129 6.06 -4.47 13.31
N GLY A 130 7.23 -4.42 13.96
CA GLY A 130 8.51 -4.08 13.34
C GLY A 130 9.51 -5.21 13.54
N PHE A 131 9.33 -6.35 12.87
CA PHE A 131 10.12 -7.57 13.02
C PHE A 131 10.22 -8.00 14.49
N THR A 132 11.39 -7.87 15.14
CA THR A 132 11.61 -8.24 16.56
C THR A 132 11.53 -7.07 17.51
N THR A 133 11.12 -5.88 17.04
CA THR A 133 11.06 -4.67 17.86
C THR A 133 9.67 -4.49 18.47
N SER A 134 9.62 -4.36 19.79
CA SER A 134 8.39 -4.01 20.52
C SER A 134 7.87 -2.63 20.10
N PRO A 135 6.56 -2.41 19.99
CA PRO A 135 5.99 -1.14 19.53
C PRO A 135 6.51 0.09 20.29
N GLN A 136 6.66 0.00 21.59
CA GLN A 136 7.17 1.08 22.46
C GLN A 136 8.60 1.54 22.16
N PHE A 137 9.39 0.71 21.43
CA PHE A 137 10.77 1.01 21.04
C PHE A 137 10.94 1.20 19.54
N SER A 138 9.83 1.16 18.77
CA SER A 138 9.90 1.10 17.32
C SER A 138 10.14 2.45 16.65
N ARG A 139 9.70 3.53 17.27
CA ARG A 139 9.83 4.89 16.70
C ARG A 139 9.82 5.96 17.78
N GLY A 140 10.40 7.12 17.46
CA GLY A 140 10.42 8.28 18.35
C GLY A 140 9.16 9.16 18.23
N SER A 141 8.37 9.00 17.17
CA SER A 141 7.11 9.71 16.97
C SER A 141 5.92 8.88 17.46
N PRO A 142 4.81 9.51 17.88
CA PRO A 142 3.61 8.81 18.31
C PRO A 142 3.01 7.89 17.23
N TYR A 143 3.04 8.33 15.96
CA TYR A 143 2.42 7.62 14.86
C TYR A 143 3.41 7.38 13.72
N PRO A 144 3.32 6.23 13.00
CA PRO A 144 4.12 6.02 11.79
C PRO A 144 3.81 7.06 10.72
N SER A 145 2.57 7.51 10.67
CA SER A 145 2.05 8.50 9.73
C SER A 145 2.58 9.92 9.95
N ASP A 146 3.31 10.18 11.04
CA ASP A 146 3.90 11.51 11.31
C ASP A 146 4.88 11.97 10.22
N VAL A 147 5.44 11.05 9.44
CA VAL A 147 6.25 11.35 8.25
C VAL A 147 5.48 12.26 7.27
N ALA A 148 4.19 12.05 7.11
CA ALA A 148 3.36 12.82 6.18
C ALA A 148 3.11 14.28 6.63
N LYS A 149 3.34 14.60 7.90
CA LYS A 149 3.22 15.97 8.42
C LYS A 149 4.22 16.94 7.77
N GLY A 150 5.36 16.43 7.34
CA GLY A 150 6.39 17.23 6.68
C GLY A 150 5.91 17.87 5.36
N VAL A 151 4.97 17.24 4.67
CA VAL A 151 4.34 17.77 3.45
C VAL A 151 2.91 18.24 3.69
N GLN A 152 2.49 18.29 4.95
CA GLN A 152 1.14 18.70 5.37
C GLN A 152 0.03 17.86 4.73
N ALA A 153 0.27 16.59 4.49
CA ALA A 153 -0.74 15.67 4.03
C ALA A 153 -1.73 15.36 5.16
N PRO A 154 -3.05 15.36 4.93
CA PRO A 154 -4.02 14.92 5.92
C PRO A 154 -3.80 13.47 6.30
N ILE A 155 -4.04 13.15 7.59
CA ILE A 155 -3.91 11.82 8.15
C ILE A 155 -5.25 11.44 8.78
N LEU A 156 -5.79 10.31 8.35
CA LEU A 156 -7.00 9.71 8.90
C LEU A 156 -6.59 8.52 9.75
N HIS A 157 -6.80 8.59 11.05
CA HIS A 157 -6.64 7.44 11.95
C HIS A 157 -7.96 6.68 12.03
N VAL A 158 -7.90 5.37 11.78
CA VAL A 158 -9.10 4.53 11.78
C VAL A 158 -8.81 3.19 12.45
N ASN A 159 -9.80 2.70 13.21
CA ASN A 159 -9.74 1.38 13.83
C ASN A 159 -9.97 0.28 12.77
N GLY A 160 -9.00 -0.62 12.60
CA GLY A 160 -9.06 -1.73 11.66
C GLY A 160 -10.12 -2.80 12.01
N ASP A 161 -10.60 -2.83 13.25
CA ASP A 161 -11.68 -3.72 13.67
C ASP A 161 -13.08 -3.17 13.30
N ASP A 162 -13.16 -1.95 12.80
CA ASP A 162 -14.40 -1.34 12.29
C ASP A 162 -14.34 -1.21 10.75
N PRO A 163 -14.83 -2.21 10.00
CA PRO A 163 -14.77 -2.20 8.54
C PRO A 163 -15.62 -1.10 7.90
N GLU A 164 -16.66 -0.63 8.57
CA GLU A 164 -17.48 0.48 8.08
C GLU A 164 -16.71 1.80 8.17
N ALA A 165 -16.04 2.06 9.29
CA ALA A 165 -15.18 3.22 9.47
C ALA A 165 -14.00 3.21 8.50
N VAL A 166 -13.35 2.04 8.28
CA VAL A 166 -12.27 1.89 7.28
C VAL A 166 -12.79 2.21 5.89
N THR A 167 -13.95 1.68 5.51
CA THR A 167 -14.57 1.96 4.21
C THR A 167 -14.89 3.44 4.04
N PHE A 168 -15.41 4.08 5.08
CA PHE A 168 -15.68 5.51 5.08
C PHE A 168 -14.41 6.34 4.91
N ALA A 169 -13.34 6.00 5.65
CA ALA A 169 -12.04 6.66 5.53
C ALA A 169 -11.45 6.53 4.11
N CYS A 170 -11.59 5.35 3.49
CA CYS A 170 -11.15 5.14 2.11
C CYS A 170 -11.92 6.02 1.11
N LYS A 171 -13.24 6.12 1.26
CA LYS A 171 -14.07 6.99 0.41
C LYS A 171 -13.67 8.46 0.57
N LEU A 172 -13.53 8.92 1.81
CA LEU A 172 -13.10 10.27 2.12
C LEU A 172 -11.72 10.58 1.55
N ALA A 173 -10.77 9.66 1.67
CA ALA A 173 -9.43 9.81 1.12
C ALA A 173 -9.45 9.91 -0.40
N MET A 174 -10.26 9.09 -1.07
CA MET A 174 -10.43 9.15 -2.52
C MET A 174 -11.03 10.48 -2.96
N GLU A 175 -12.09 10.94 -2.31
CA GLU A 175 -12.73 12.22 -2.60
C GLU A 175 -11.78 13.40 -2.37
N TYR A 176 -11.01 13.35 -1.28
CA TYR A 176 -10.00 14.37 -0.98
C TYR A 176 -8.95 14.44 -2.09
N ARG A 177 -8.37 13.29 -2.45
CA ARG A 177 -7.35 13.20 -3.49
C ARG A 177 -7.88 13.71 -4.84
N GLN A 178 -9.08 13.30 -5.24
CA GLN A 178 -9.68 13.72 -6.50
C GLN A 178 -10.03 15.22 -6.52
N LYS A 179 -10.39 15.79 -5.38
CA LYS A 179 -10.76 17.20 -5.28
C LYS A 179 -9.57 18.13 -5.16
N PHE A 180 -8.55 17.74 -4.39
CA PHE A 180 -7.44 18.63 -4.04
C PHE A 180 -6.13 18.29 -4.74
N HIS A 181 -6.05 17.11 -5.38
CA HIS A 181 -4.85 16.61 -6.07
C HIS A 181 -3.61 16.61 -5.16
N ARG A 182 -3.79 16.13 -3.93
CA ARG A 182 -2.74 16.04 -2.91
C ARG A 182 -2.73 14.69 -2.24
N ASP A 183 -1.59 14.34 -1.66
CA ASP A 183 -1.43 13.13 -0.87
C ASP A 183 -2.36 13.12 0.35
N ILE A 184 -2.77 11.94 0.73
CA ILE A 184 -3.52 11.67 1.95
C ILE A 184 -3.11 10.32 2.52
N VAL A 185 -3.06 10.23 3.84
CA VAL A 185 -2.68 9.01 4.55
C VAL A 185 -3.85 8.47 5.35
N ILE A 186 -4.09 7.17 5.24
CA ILE A 186 -4.97 6.41 6.12
C ILE A 186 -4.07 5.57 7.02
N ASP A 187 -4.06 5.85 8.30
CA ASP A 187 -3.36 5.08 9.33
C ASP A 187 -4.37 4.14 9.99
N MET A 188 -4.45 2.91 9.48
CA MET A 188 -5.38 1.90 9.96
C MET A 188 -4.75 1.11 11.10
N TRP A 189 -5.16 1.42 12.32
CA TRP A 189 -4.75 0.72 13.52
C TRP A 189 -5.37 -0.66 13.61
N CYS A 190 -4.52 -1.67 13.65
CA CYS A 190 -4.93 -3.05 13.72
C CYS A 190 -3.87 -3.89 14.44
N TYR A 191 -4.03 -5.19 14.41
CA TYR A 191 -3.05 -6.15 14.90
C TYR A 191 -2.91 -7.29 13.91
N ARG A 192 -1.80 -8.00 13.98
CA ARG A 192 -1.59 -9.21 13.21
C ARG A 192 -1.98 -10.43 14.05
N ARG A 193 -3.03 -11.10 13.66
CA ARG A 193 -3.57 -12.27 14.40
C ARG A 193 -2.58 -13.44 14.43
N PHE A 194 -1.88 -13.70 13.33
CA PHE A 194 -0.87 -14.74 13.24
C PHE A 194 0.48 -14.10 13.03
N GLY A 195 1.50 -14.55 13.78
CA GLY A 195 2.83 -14.01 13.71
C GLY A 195 3.45 -14.10 12.31
N HIS A 196 4.41 -13.23 12.04
CA HIS A 196 5.14 -13.20 10.77
C HIS A 196 6.08 -14.41 10.63
N ASN A 197 6.71 -14.78 11.73
CA ASN A 197 7.58 -15.95 11.87
C ASN A 197 7.52 -16.45 13.32
N ALA A 198 8.26 -17.54 13.63
CA ALA A 198 8.25 -18.13 14.97
C ALA A 198 8.66 -17.14 16.08
N VAL A 199 9.61 -16.26 15.80
CA VAL A 199 10.07 -15.27 16.79
C VAL A 199 9.01 -14.20 17.01
N SER A 200 8.43 -13.63 15.95
CA SER A 200 7.38 -12.61 16.08
C SER A 200 6.12 -13.18 16.74
N TYR A 201 5.84 -14.45 16.52
CA TYR A 201 4.70 -15.10 17.16
C TYR A 201 4.88 -15.25 18.68
N THR A 202 6.09 -15.58 19.11
CA THR A 202 6.37 -15.86 20.53
C THR A 202 6.64 -14.61 21.38
N HIS A 203 7.18 -13.56 20.78
CA HIS A 203 7.68 -12.39 21.52
C HIS A 203 6.99 -11.07 21.19
N LEU A 204 6.34 -10.99 20.03
CA LEU A 204 5.76 -9.75 19.50
C LEU A 204 4.32 -9.99 19.07
N ARG A 205 3.52 -10.54 19.96
CA ARG A 205 2.09 -10.36 19.79
C ARG A 205 1.83 -8.87 19.83
N ALA A 206 1.54 -8.29 18.69
CA ALA A 206 0.85 -7.02 18.65
C ALA A 206 -0.31 -7.16 19.63
N HIS A 207 -0.47 -6.23 20.52
CA HIS A 207 -1.41 -6.29 21.66
C HIS A 207 -2.74 -6.89 21.23
N GLU A 208 -2.89 -8.19 21.44
CA GLU A 208 -4.02 -8.97 20.93
C GLU A 208 -5.18 -8.98 21.90
N THR A 209 -5.02 -8.37 23.07
CA THR A 209 -6.04 -8.36 24.10
C THR A 209 -6.35 -6.94 24.57
N PRO A 210 -7.63 -6.64 24.84
CA PRO A 210 -8.04 -5.35 25.40
C PRO A 210 -7.35 -4.99 26.73
N GLU A 211 -6.70 -5.96 27.36
CA GLU A 211 -5.99 -5.80 28.62
C GLU A 211 -4.68 -5.00 28.47
N HIS A 212 -4.26 -4.73 27.23
CA HIS A 212 -3.05 -3.98 26.91
C HIS A 212 -3.32 -2.67 26.13
N LEU A 213 -4.60 -2.29 25.99
CA LEU A 213 -5.02 -1.02 25.40
C LEU A 213 -5.25 0.00 26.53
#